data_9b17e665aeea0a197b9de2981cef0034
#
_entry.id   9b17e665aeea0a197b9de2981cef0034
#
_cell.length_a   1.000
_cell.length_b   1.000
_cell.length_c   1.000
_cell.angle_alpha   90.00
_cell.angle_beta   90.00
_cell.angle_gamma   90.00
#
_symmetry.space_group_name_H-M   'P 1'
#
loop_
_entity.id
_entity.type
_entity.pdbx_description
1 polymer ?
#
loop_
_entity_poly.entity_id
_entity_poly.type
_entity_poly.pdbx_seq_one_letter_code
_entity_poly.pdbx_strand_id
1 'polypeptide(L)'
;MSPPEDFRIRTLKKDDLDAIVEIDEKVLGENRRNYWKGKLELMNKRSSQVSLVVEVNGEVVGFILGDISGWEFGVPETIGWIDTIGVDPAYQKRGLARALAHELIKNLKALGVKTIYTLVNWNDWDLLQFFHAMGFTRGDMINLELKI
;
A
#
# COMPACT_ATOMS: atom_id res chain seq x y z
N MET A 1 -14.30 11.69 -8.22
CA MET A 1 -13.55 12.44 -9.24
C MET A 1 -12.68 11.51 -10.05
N SER A 2 -12.45 11.86 -11.30
CA SER A 2 -11.58 11.08 -12.19
C SER A 2 -10.12 11.28 -11.84
N PRO A 3 -9.25 10.27 -12.07
CA PRO A 3 -7.82 10.46 -11.96
C PRO A 3 -7.32 11.59 -12.87
N PRO A 4 -6.19 12.25 -12.54
CA PRO A 4 -5.56 13.19 -13.44
C PRO A 4 -5.22 12.53 -14.78
N GLU A 5 -5.32 13.28 -15.88
CA GLU A 5 -5.08 12.73 -17.22
C GLU A 5 -3.66 12.19 -17.39
N ASP A 6 -2.68 12.78 -16.69
CA ASP A 6 -1.27 12.45 -16.85
C ASP A 6 -0.71 11.61 -15.69
N PHE A 7 -1.53 10.80 -15.05
CA PHE A 7 -0.99 9.92 -14.01
C PHE A 7 -0.34 8.67 -14.60
N ARG A 8 0.70 8.21 -13.93
CA ARG A 8 1.43 7.00 -14.30
C ARG A 8 1.77 6.18 -13.06
N ILE A 9 1.50 4.89 -13.12
CA ILE A 9 1.88 3.95 -12.05
C ILE A 9 3.10 3.17 -12.49
N ARG A 10 4.08 3.06 -11.60
CA ARG A 10 5.29 2.28 -11.82
C ARG A 10 5.77 1.61 -10.54
N THR A 11 6.73 0.70 -10.68
CA THR A 11 7.37 0.06 -9.53
C THR A 11 8.11 1.10 -8.68
N LEU A 12 7.97 0.96 -7.36
CA LEU A 12 8.68 1.77 -6.37
C LEU A 12 10.18 1.46 -6.44
N LYS A 13 11.00 2.49 -6.34
CA LYS A 13 12.46 2.40 -6.35
C LYS A 13 13.05 3.05 -5.10
N LYS A 14 14.31 2.76 -4.81
CA LYS A 14 15.03 3.38 -3.69
C LYS A 14 15.01 4.91 -3.75
N ASP A 15 15.09 5.46 -4.94
CA ASP A 15 15.11 6.90 -5.16
C ASP A 15 13.77 7.58 -4.80
N ASP A 16 12.73 6.81 -4.55
CA ASP A 16 11.42 7.34 -4.16
C ASP A 16 11.31 7.63 -2.66
N LEU A 17 12.34 7.36 -1.89
CA LEU A 17 12.33 7.56 -0.43
C LEU A 17 11.92 8.99 -0.04
N ASP A 18 12.53 9.98 -0.67
CA ASP A 18 12.25 11.39 -0.34
C ASP A 18 10.79 11.74 -0.57
N ALA A 19 10.23 11.30 -1.69
CA ALA A 19 8.82 11.54 -2.00
C ALA A 19 7.88 10.87 -1.00
N ILE A 20 8.18 9.63 -0.62
CA ILE A 20 7.36 8.89 0.35
C ILE A 20 7.41 9.56 1.72
N VAL A 21 8.59 9.96 2.17
CA VAL A 21 8.76 10.66 3.45
C VAL A 21 7.95 11.96 3.46
N GLU A 22 7.99 12.70 2.37
CA GLU A 22 7.24 13.95 2.24
C GLU A 22 5.73 13.72 2.28
N ILE A 23 5.23 12.72 1.55
CA ILE A 23 3.81 12.37 1.56
C ILE A 23 3.36 11.95 2.95
N ASP A 24 4.12 11.07 3.59
CA ASP A 24 3.82 10.59 4.93
C ASP A 24 3.77 11.74 5.95
N GLU A 25 4.71 12.66 5.86
CA GLU A 25 4.75 13.84 6.73
C GLU A 25 3.53 14.74 6.54
N LYS A 26 3.09 14.94 5.31
CA LYS A 26 1.87 15.69 5.01
C LYS A 26 0.62 15.04 5.57
N VAL A 27 0.58 13.70 5.58
CA VAL A 27 -0.58 12.94 6.07
C VAL A 27 -0.58 12.86 7.59
N LEU A 28 0.56 12.56 8.22
CA LEU A 28 0.66 12.31 9.66
C LEU A 28 1.12 13.52 10.48
N GLY A 29 1.74 14.51 9.83
CA GLY A 29 2.28 15.67 10.54
C GLY A 29 3.64 15.41 11.20
N GLU A 30 4.29 14.32 10.89
CA GLU A 30 5.55 13.90 11.50
C GLU A 30 6.50 13.36 10.44
N ASN A 31 7.77 13.80 10.50
CA ASN A 31 8.80 13.29 9.60
C ASN A 31 9.37 11.99 10.14
N ARG A 32 9.14 10.90 9.42
CA ARG A 32 9.59 9.55 9.82
C ARG A 32 10.62 8.98 8.86
N ARG A 33 11.61 9.80 8.47
CA ARG A 33 12.60 9.39 7.48
C ARG A 33 13.35 8.10 7.85
N ASN A 34 13.79 7.98 9.11
CA ASN A 34 14.52 6.79 9.53
C ASN A 34 13.66 5.53 9.47
N TYR A 35 12.39 5.66 9.83
CA TYR A 35 11.43 4.57 9.69
C TYR A 35 11.30 4.15 8.22
N TRP A 36 11.07 5.10 7.32
CA TRP A 36 10.86 4.79 5.91
C TRP A 36 12.11 4.24 5.23
N LYS A 37 13.28 4.74 5.59
CA LYS A 37 14.54 4.21 5.07
C LYS A 37 14.67 2.72 5.39
N GLY A 38 14.49 2.34 6.65
CA GLY A 38 14.54 0.94 7.06
C GLY A 38 13.42 0.11 6.44
N LYS A 39 12.22 0.66 6.39
CA LYS A 39 11.04 0.00 5.82
C LYS A 39 11.26 -0.35 4.35
N LEU A 40 11.71 0.60 3.55
CA LEU A 40 11.92 0.37 2.12
C LEU A 40 13.08 -0.60 1.87
N GLU A 41 14.12 -0.56 2.66
CA GLU A 41 15.21 -1.54 2.56
C GLU A 41 14.69 -2.96 2.82
N LEU A 42 13.88 -3.13 3.87
CA LEU A 42 13.30 -4.42 4.21
C LEU A 42 12.35 -4.92 3.10
N MET A 43 11.46 -4.06 2.65
CA MET A 43 10.49 -4.40 1.59
C MET A 43 11.20 -4.77 0.29
N ASN A 44 12.25 -4.06 -0.06
CA ASN A 44 13.02 -4.34 -1.27
C ASN A 44 13.70 -5.71 -1.24
N LYS A 45 14.13 -6.15 -0.06
CA LYS A 45 14.72 -7.48 0.09
C LYS A 45 13.70 -8.61 -0.02
N ARG A 46 12.47 -8.35 0.41
CA ARG A 46 11.41 -9.38 0.46
C ARG A 46 10.63 -9.50 -0.84
N SER A 47 10.17 -8.38 -1.38
CA SER A 47 9.25 -8.37 -2.53
C SER A 47 9.51 -7.14 -3.39
N SER A 48 10.68 -7.05 -3.96
CA SER A 48 11.22 -5.84 -4.59
C SER A 48 10.40 -5.24 -5.72
N GLN A 49 9.47 -5.98 -6.32
CA GLN A 49 8.72 -5.51 -7.49
C GLN A 49 7.22 -5.39 -7.26
N VAL A 50 6.76 -5.59 -6.04
CA VAL A 50 5.34 -5.56 -5.72
C VAL A 50 4.84 -4.17 -5.41
N SER A 51 5.65 -3.36 -4.71
CA SER A 51 5.26 -2.02 -4.30
C SER A 51 5.30 -1.04 -5.47
N LEU A 52 4.34 -0.11 -5.47
CA LEU A 52 4.12 0.81 -6.59
C LEU A 52 4.07 2.26 -6.11
N VAL A 53 4.37 3.17 -7.03
CA VAL A 53 4.14 4.60 -6.87
C VAL A 53 3.30 5.12 -8.02
N VAL A 54 2.61 6.23 -7.78
CA VAL A 54 1.91 6.96 -8.83
C VAL A 54 2.53 8.34 -8.99
N GLU A 55 2.78 8.69 -10.24
CA GLU A 55 3.32 9.99 -10.63
C GLU A 55 2.24 10.81 -11.34
N VAL A 56 2.25 12.11 -11.07
CA VAL A 56 1.47 13.09 -11.83
C VAL A 56 2.46 14.17 -12.29
N ASN A 57 2.54 14.39 -13.58
CA ASN A 57 3.49 15.35 -14.18
C ASN A 57 4.94 15.08 -13.74
N GLY A 58 5.31 13.81 -13.64
CA GLY A 58 6.66 13.41 -13.27
C GLY A 58 6.99 13.44 -11.78
N GLU A 59 6.04 13.83 -10.93
CA GLU A 59 6.23 13.85 -9.48
C GLU A 59 5.47 12.70 -8.82
N VAL A 60 6.12 12.01 -7.89
CA VAL A 60 5.49 10.96 -7.10
C VAL A 60 4.53 11.60 -6.10
N VAL A 61 3.25 11.27 -6.22
CA VAL A 61 2.19 11.81 -5.37
C VAL A 61 1.44 10.75 -4.56
N GLY A 62 1.80 9.50 -4.73
CA GLY A 62 1.20 8.41 -3.96
C GLY A 62 2.01 7.13 -4.07
N PHE A 63 1.75 6.22 -3.15
CA PHE A 63 2.44 4.93 -3.10
C PHE A 63 1.56 3.87 -2.47
N ILE A 64 1.85 2.62 -2.78
CA ILE A 64 1.27 1.46 -2.12
C ILE A 64 2.38 0.43 -1.89
N LEU A 65 2.51 -0.05 -0.67
CA LEU A 65 3.44 -1.11 -0.32
C LEU A 65 2.71 -2.43 -0.25
N GLY A 66 3.22 -3.40 -0.98
CA GLY A 66 2.69 -4.75 -0.98
C GLY A 66 3.77 -5.76 -0.63
N ASP A 67 3.34 -6.94 -0.27
CA ASP A 67 4.24 -8.05 0.07
C ASP A 67 3.61 -9.37 -0.34
N ILE A 68 4.43 -10.38 -0.50
CA ILE A 68 3.99 -11.74 -0.80
C ILE A 68 4.57 -12.65 0.28
N SER A 69 3.72 -13.45 0.87
CA SER A 69 4.13 -14.46 1.85
C SER A 69 3.32 -15.73 1.62
N GLY A 70 3.51 -16.74 2.45
CA GLY A 70 2.75 -17.97 2.33
C GLY A 70 3.13 -18.95 3.42
N TRP A 71 2.30 -19.99 3.56
CA TRP A 71 2.49 -21.07 4.52
C TRP A 71 2.42 -20.62 5.98
N GLU A 72 1.84 -19.45 6.24
CA GLU A 72 1.66 -18.87 7.56
C GLU A 72 0.24 -19.08 8.06
N PHE A 73 0.06 -19.04 9.37
CA PHE A 73 -1.26 -19.13 10.00
C PHE A 73 -2.10 -20.33 9.53
N GLY A 74 -1.44 -21.45 9.19
CA GLY A 74 -2.14 -22.63 8.70
C GLY A 74 -2.72 -22.49 7.29
N VAL A 75 -2.39 -21.45 6.56
CA VAL A 75 -2.84 -21.23 5.18
C VAL A 75 -1.82 -21.82 4.22
N PRO A 76 -2.18 -22.87 3.44
CA PRO A 76 -1.23 -23.54 2.55
C PRO A 76 -1.09 -22.86 1.18
N GLU A 77 -1.30 -21.57 1.13
CA GLU A 77 -1.31 -20.80 -0.12
C GLU A 77 -0.36 -19.60 -0.04
N THR A 78 0.02 -19.09 -1.20
CA THR A 78 0.71 -17.82 -1.30
C THR A 78 -0.29 -16.70 -1.04
N ILE A 79 0.07 -15.81 -0.14
CA ILE A 79 -0.78 -14.71 0.31
C ILE A 79 -0.16 -13.41 -0.14
N GLY A 80 -0.99 -12.49 -0.61
CA GLY A 80 -0.59 -11.10 -0.84
C GLY A 80 -0.99 -10.23 0.34
N TRP A 81 -0.24 -9.18 0.56
CA TRP A 81 -0.49 -8.19 1.61
C TRP A 81 -0.47 -6.79 1.04
N ILE A 82 -1.38 -5.96 1.50
CA ILE A 82 -1.27 -4.51 1.37
C ILE A 82 -0.80 -4.02 2.73
N ASP A 83 0.43 -3.49 2.77
CA ASP A 83 1.05 -3.02 4.01
C ASP A 83 0.65 -1.57 4.32
N THR A 84 0.84 -0.69 3.35
CA THR A 84 0.59 0.74 3.52
C THR A 84 0.18 1.36 2.19
N ILE A 85 -0.72 2.31 2.24
CA ILE A 85 -1.10 3.11 1.09
C ILE A 85 -1.17 4.57 1.51
N GLY A 86 -0.64 5.46 0.69
CA GLY A 86 -0.66 6.89 0.97
C GLY A 86 -0.72 7.70 -0.31
N VAL A 87 -1.46 8.81 -0.25
CA VAL A 87 -1.57 9.77 -1.35
C VAL A 87 -1.41 11.18 -0.77
N ASP A 88 -0.62 11.99 -1.46
CA ASP A 88 -0.45 13.40 -1.11
C ASP A 88 -1.83 14.04 -0.94
N PRO A 89 -2.09 14.75 0.18
CA PRO A 89 -3.39 15.38 0.42
C PRO A 89 -3.88 16.27 -0.72
N ALA A 90 -2.97 16.92 -1.44
CA ALA A 90 -3.34 17.75 -2.60
C ALA A 90 -3.90 16.94 -3.76
N TYR A 91 -3.68 15.63 -3.78
CA TYR A 91 -4.10 14.74 -4.86
C TYR A 91 -5.12 13.70 -4.41
N GLN A 92 -5.58 13.76 -3.18
CA GLN A 92 -6.59 12.84 -2.66
C GLN A 92 -7.96 13.08 -3.30
N LYS A 93 -8.84 12.07 -3.23
CA LYS A 93 -10.20 12.10 -3.78
C LYS A 93 -10.24 12.22 -5.30
N ARG A 94 -9.18 11.82 -5.97
CA ARG A 94 -9.09 11.79 -7.43
C ARG A 94 -8.95 10.38 -7.99
N GLY A 95 -9.17 9.36 -7.17
CA GLY A 95 -9.11 7.97 -7.58
C GLY A 95 -7.71 7.39 -7.68
N LEU A 96 -6.65 8.09 -7.22
CA LEU A 96 -5.28 7.59 -7.30
C LEU A 96 -5.02 6.41 -6.37
N ALA A 97 -5.54 6.45 -5.13
CA ALA A 97 -5.42 5.33 -4.21
C ALA A 97 -6.08 4.08 -4.79
N ARG A 98 -7.26 4.24 -5.37
CA ARG A 98 -7.98 3.16 -6.02
C ARG A 98 -7.20 2.59 -7.21
N ALA A 99 -6.61 3.45 -8.03
CA ALA A 99 -5.79 3.03 -9.17
C ALA A 99 -4.55 2.25 -8.71
N LEU A 100 -3.87 2.70 -7.66
CA LEU A 100 -2.74 1.99 -7.07
C LEU A 100 -3.15 0.61 -6.57
N ALA A 101 -4.24 0.54 -5.82
CA ALA A 101 -4.72 -0.72 -5.26
C ALA A 101 -5.14 -1.69 -6.36
N HIS A 102 -5.84 -1.23 -7.39
CA HIS A 102 -6.21 -2.07 -8.53
C HIS A 102 -4.99 -2.64 -9.25
N GLU A 103 -3.98 -1.82 -9.49
CA GLU A 103 -2.77 -2.26 -10.17
C GLU A 103 -2.00 -3.28 -9.33
N LEU A 104 -1.89 -3.04 -8.03
CA LEU A 104 -1.25 -3.99 -7.12
C LEU A 104 -1.99 -5.33 -7.12
N ILE A 105 -3.30 -5.32 -6.98
CA ILE A 105 -4.12 -6.53 -6.97
C ILE A 105 -3.96 -7.29 -8.29
N LYS A 106 -3.98 -6.60 -9.41
CA LYS A 106 -3.76 -7.18 -10.73
C LYS A 106 -2.40 -7.88 -10.81
N ASN A 107 -1.35 -7.22 -10.32
CA ASN A 107 0.01 -7.77 -10.34
C ASN A 107 0.14 -8.98 -9.42
N LEU A 108 -0.44 -8.92 -8.23
CA LEU A 108 -0.45 -10.06 -7.30
C LEU A 108 -1.19 -11.26 -7.90
N LYS A 109 -2.32 -11.01 -8.52
CA LYS A 109 -3.10 -12.05 -9.20
C LYS A 109 -2.28 -12.71 -10.31
N ALA A 110 -1.54 -11.93 -11.11
CA ALA A 110 -0.68 -12.47 -12.16
C ALA A 110 0.45 -13.33 -11.61
N LEU A 111 0.88 -13.11 -10.36
CA LEU A 111 1.88 -13.91 -9.68
C LEU A 111 1.31 -15.15 -8.98
N GLY A 112 0.02 -15.43 -9.15
CA GLY A 112 -0.63 -16.61 -8.58
C GLY A 112 -1.21 -16.41 -7.18
N VAL A 113 -1.20 -15.18 -6.64
CA VAL A 113 -1.82 -14.88 -5.36
C VAL A 113 -3.33 -14.95 -5.50
N LYS A 114 -3.98 -15.67 -4.59
CA LYS A 114 -5.44 -15.86 -4.60
C LYS A 114 -6.15 -15.09 -3.49
N THR A 115 -5.43 -14.74 -2.43
CA THR A 115 -6.00 -14.04 -1.29
C THR A 115 -5.08 -12.90 -0.89
N ILE A 116 -5.65 -11.74 -0.66
CA ILE A 116 -4.93 -10.54 -0.23
C ILE A 116 -5.48 -10.10 1.10
N TYR A 117 -4.60 -9.89 2.07
CA TYR A 117 -4.95 -9.40 3.38
C TYR A 117 -4.42 -7.98 3.58
N THR A 118 -5.06 -7.26 4.48
CA THR A 118 -4.56 -5.99 5.00
C THR A 118 -5.02 -5.83 6.43
N LEU A 119 -4.33 -4.99 7.20
CA LEU A 119 -4.72 -4.66 8.57
C LEU A 119 -5.10 -3.18 8.61
N VAL A 120 -6.22 -2.89 9.23
CA VAL A 120 -6.77 -1.54 9.35
C VAL A 120 -7.17 -1.30 10.80
N ASN A 121 -6.85 -0.12 11.33
CA ASN A 121 -7.31 0.25 12.66
C ASN A 121 -8.83 0.32 12.69
N TRP A 122 -9.43 -0.18 13.78
CA TRP A 122 -10.88 -0.23 13.95
C TRP A 122 -11.56 1.15 13.84
N ASN A 123 -10.86 2.21 14.17
CA ASN A 123 -11.40 3.56 14.13
C ASN A 123 -11.03 4.34 12.86
N ASP A 124 -10.35 3.72 11.92
CA ASP A 124 -10.05 4.35 10.62
C ASP A 124 -11.19 4.06 9.64
N TRP A 125 -12.28 4.79 9.79
CA TRP A 125 -13.49 4.58 9.00
C TRP A 125 -13.30 4.84 7.52
N ASP A 126 -12.49 5.82 7.17
CA ASP A 126 -12.22 6.15 5.76
C ASP A 126 -11.50 5.01 5.06
N LEU A 127 -10.50 4.45 5.71
CA LEU A 127 -9.73 3.34 5.15
C LEU A 127 -10.56 2.05 5.09
N LEU A 128 -11.35 1.78 6.12
CA LEU A 128 -12.27 0.63 6.12
C LEU A 128 -13.27 0.75 4.96
N GLN A 129 -13.83 1.93 4.76
CA GLN A 129 -14.77 2.18 3.67
C GLN A 129 -14.10 2.04 2.31
N PHE A 130 -12.86 2.52 2.19
CA PHE A 130 -12.08 2.38 0.97
C PHE A 130 -11.90 0.91 0.59
N PHE A 131 -11.44 0.09 1.52
CA PHE A 131 -11.24 -1.34 1.23
C PHE A 131 -12.55 -2.07 0.99
N HIS A 132 -13.60 -1.72 1.71
CA HIS A 132 -14.92 -2.29 1.46
C HIS A 132 -15.38 -2.00 0.02
N ALA A 133 -15.19 -0.76 -0.45
CA ALA A 133 -15.54 -0.39 -1.82
C ALA A 133 -14.70 -1.14 -2.86
N MET A 134 -13.50 -1.59 -2.50
CA MET A 134 -12.64 -2.41 -3.36
C MET A 134 -13.02 -3.89 -3.35
N GLY A 135 -14.01 -4.29 -2.56
CA GLY A 135 -14.45 -5.68 -2.46
C GLY A 135 -13.84 -6.46 -1.30
N PHE A 136 -13.09 -5.81 -0.41
CA PHE A 136 -12.57 -6.49 0.77
C PHE A 136 -13.68 -6.73 1.78
N THR A 137 -13.64 -7.89 2.42
CA THR A 137 -14.57 -8.27 3.49
C THR A 137 -13.76 -8.66 4.72
N ARG A 138 -14.45 -8.80 5.84
CA ARG A 138 -13.79 -9.27 7.06
C ARG A 138 -13.28 -10.70 6.83
N GLY A 139 -11.99 -10.93 7.07
CA GLY A 139 -11.40 -12.26 7.03
C GLY A 139 -11.74 -13.08 8.28
N ASP A 140 -11.25 -14.31 8.30
CA ASP A 140 -11.54 -15.27 9.39
C ASP A 140 -10.61 -15.11 10.59
N MET A 141 -9.57 -14.31 10.47
CA MET A 141 -8.57 -14.12 11.52
C MET A 141 -8.70 -12.78 12.18
N ILE A 142 -8.40 -12.72 13.47
CA ILE A 142 -8.34 -11.46 14.21
C ILE A 142 -6.91 -11.20 14.66
N ASN A 143 -6.59 -9.93 14.83
CA ASN A 143 -5.32 -9.50 15.37
C ASN A 143 -5.38 -9.60 16.89
N LEU A 144 -4.41 -10.29 17.52
CA LEU A 144 -4.25 -10.33 18.96
C LEU A 144 -2.97 -9.60 19.32
N GLU A 145 -3.02 -8.82 20.41
CA GLU A 145 -1.92 -7.95 20.81
C GLU A 145 -1.58 -8.18 22.29
N LEU A 146 -0.31 -8.31 22.57
CA LEU A 146 0.22 -8.31 23.93
C LEU A 146 1.34 -7.28 24.02
N LYS A 147 1.16 -6.28 24.86
CA LYS A 147 2.22 -5.29 25.13
C LYS A 147 3.03 -5.76 26.33
N ILE A 148 4.34 -5.79 26.17
CA ILE A 148 5.29 -6.21 27.21
C ILE A 148 6.15 -5.06 27.71
#